data_147472d7633bbf0b45570256772a9fbf
#
_entry.id   147472d7633bbf0b45570256772a9fbf
#
_cell.length_a   1.000
_cell.length_b   1.000
_cell.length_c   1.000
_cell.angle_alpha   90.00
_cell.angle_beta   90.00
_cell.angle_gamma   90.00
#
_symmetry.space_group_name_H-M   'P 1'
#
loop_
_entity.id
_entity.type
_entity.pdbx_description
1 polymer ?
#
loop_
_entity_poly.entity_id
_entity_poly.type
_entity_poly.pdbx_seq_one_letter_code
_entity_poly.pdbx_strand_id
1 'polypeptide(L)'
;MAELDSQPKSIQSLYAWYSENKLWVNRRYQRKLVWTLEEKQKLIESVLKRYPIPAILLAEREGGEYEVIDGLQRLHTIVSFIETAFTTIDGKYFDVNQFVTAKTRSVEGGTFAMADGEKISARDVGTLLDYSIAVSVMRGATEEEIDDVFARINTYGHRLSDQERRQAGVRDDLSTLVRELSCEVRGDSSSEILSLDKMPSISIDLPKTKHGYEVEADNVFWVEQGILRSTDLRDSMDEQCIADIATSIMGGNLVERSKVALDALYEKGTPENSRMIAAIDSYGAKKFSAEFKYCLGEIRATCAAGGEKKLRSLIFSKSTTNAFPAVFAVLCVALHELCFKEYRKISDHAGVKKAITDLDKRVLTGKSSTSSAERRRNVEIIKSLVRPHTVESEARDIYGEHTAMDVDNIVRRSQIEAPHYELKQGMLRLDGKRSIDPAVTQKVIKTICAIANNGKKRAGTILIGVADREAHASRVGKLDNINPHVVCEGRYVVGVRREAAVLGETPERYFGRWKEAIRSSGLPQGLKDAVLSSIAYSDYYGLGVVIIRIPEQSEVSLLGGKIYIREGDETVEVDSADVSRTLEIGKRFT
;
A
#
# COMPACT_ATOMS: atom_id res chain seq x y z
N MET A 1 31.11 -9.35 -14.40
CA MET A 1 30.90 -8.14 -15.23
C MET A 1 29.66 -8.42 -16.07
N ALA A 2 28.67 -7.60 -15.95
CA ALA A 2 27.42 -7.76 -16.70
C ALA A 2 27.68 -7.70 -18.22
N GLU A 3 27.04 -8.57 -18.97
CA GLU A 3 27.01 -8.54 -20.43
C GLU A 3 25.76 -7.77 -20.89
N LEU A 4 25.92 -6.83 -21.82
CA LEU A 4 24.82 -6.06 -22.38
C LEU A 4 24.41 -6.64 -23.73
N ASP A 5 23.21 -7.21 -23.81
CA ASP A 5 22.59 -7.71 -25.05
C ASP A 5 21.50 -6.73 -25.49
N SER A 6 21.65 -6.15 -26.69
CA SER A 6 20.70 -5.15 -27.21
C SER A 6 20.05 -5.65 -28.49
N GLN A 7 18.72 -5.82 -28.45
CA GLN A 7 17.94 -6.34 -29.57
C GLN A 7 16.64 -5.56 -29.74
N PRO A 8 16.16 -5.34 -30.98
CA PRO A 8 14.81 -4.85 -31.19
C PRO A 8 13.79 -5.94 -30.84
N LYS A 9 12.75 -5.57 -30.09
CA LYS A 9 11.60 -6.43 -29.78
C LYS A 9 10.30 -5.77 -30.21
N SER A 10 9.44 -6.52 -30.89
CA SER A 10 8.11 -6.02 -31.23
C SER A 10 7.24 -5.84 -29.98
N ILE A 11 6.29 -4.93 -30.02
CA ILE A 11 5.30 -4.76 -28.95
C ILE A 11 4.57 -6.08 -28.69
N GLN A 12 4.26 -6.85 -29.74
CA GLN A 12 3.67 -8.18 -29.59
C GLN A 12 4.54 -9.11 -28.72
N SER A 13 5.87 -9.13 -28.93
CA SER A 13 6.78 -9.94 -28.13
C SER A 13 6.87 -9.48 -26.68
N LEU A 14 6.87 -8.16 -26.44
CA LEU A 14 6.87 -7.59 -25.08
C LEU A 14 5.56 -7.89 -24.35
N TYR A 15 4.43 -7.86 -25.06
CA TYR A 15 3.14 -8.24 -24.49
C TYR A 15 3.07 -9.75 -24.16
N ALA A 16 3.72 -10.61 -24.98
CA ALA A 16 3.84 -12.03 -24.67
C ALA A 16 4.64 -12.24 -23.35
N TRP A 17 5.77 -11.56 -23.17
CA TRP A 17 6.53 -11.61 -21.92
C TRP A 17 5.72 -11.13 -20.72
N TYR A 18 4.92 -10.05 -20.91
CA TYR A 18 4.00 -9.58 -19.88
C TYR A 18 2.95 -10.64 -19.54
N SER A 19 2.30 -11.23 -20.55
CA SER A 19 1.23 -12.23 -20.36
C SER A 19 1.73 -13.53 -19.71
N GLU A 20 3.01 -13.84 -19.85
CA GLU A 20 3.70 -14.98 -19.23
C GLU A 20 4.29 -14.63 -17.85
N ASN A 21 4.00 -13.46 -17.29
CA ASN A 21 4.54 -12.95 -16.02
C ASN A 21 6.07 -12.92 -15.97
N LYS A 22 6.73 -12.71 -17.10
CA LYS A 22 8.19 -12.62 -17.20
C LYS A 22 8.75 -11.23 -16.90
N LEU A 23 7.90 -10.19 -16.82
CA LEU A 23 8.32 -8.82 -16.52
C LEU A 23 8.08 -8.48 -15.06
N TRP A 24 9.15 -8.20 -14.35
CA TRP A 24 9.15 -7.88 -12.92
C TRP A 24 9.56 -6.45 -12.67
N VAL A 25 9.03 -5.88 -11.60
CA VAL A 25 9.30 -4.51 -11.16
C VAL A 25 9.86 -4.54 -9.75
N ASN A 26 11.00 -3.90 -9.55
CA ASN A 26 11.58 -3.70 -8.24
C ASN A 26 11.20 -2.31 -7.72
N ARG A 27 10.42 -2.30 -6.65
CA ARG A 27 9.87 -1.10 -6.03
C ARG A 27 10.93 -0.22 -5.36
N ARG A 28 12.13 -0.71 -5.19
CA ARG A 28 13.23 0.11 -4.66
C ARG A 28 13.53 1.30 -5.55
N TYR A 29 13.40 1.17 -6.85
CA TYR A 29 13.64 2.25 -7.81
C TYR A 29 12.46 2.53 -8.75
N GLN A 30 11.57 1.58 -8.97
CA GLN A 30 10.39 1.72 -9.84
C GLN A 30 9.12 1.79 -8.97
N ARG A 31 8.79 2.96 -8.40
CA ARG A 31 7.86 3.05 -7.28
C ARG A 31 6.42 3.29 -7.64
N LYS A 32 6.18 4.03 -8.72
CA LYS A 32 4.86 4.56 -9.05
C LYS A 32 4.64 4.59 -10.54
N LEU A 33 3.39 4.35 -10.95
CA LEU A 33 2.92 4.67 -12.28
C LEU A 33 2.27 6.06 -12.20
N VAL A 34 2.91 7.05 -12.81
CA VAL A 34 2.55 8.47 -12.60
C VAL A 34 2.25 9.22 -13.91
N TRP A 35 2.27 8.53 -15.05
CA TRP A 35 1.93 9.19 -16.31
C TRP A 35 0.45 9.55 -16.37
N THR A 36 0.18 10.78 -16.75
CA THR A 36 -1.16 11.29 -17.03
C THR A 36 -1.76 10.62 -18.27
N LEU A 37 -3.08 10.74 -18.44
CA LEU A 37 -3.75 10.24 -19.64
C LEU A 37 -3.14 10.84 -20.90
N GLU A 38 -2.86 12.14 -20.91
CA GLU A 38 -2.27 12.84 -22.05
C GLU A 38 -0.88 12.29 -22.42
N GLU A 39 -0.02 12.02 -21.42
CA GLU A 39 1.30 11.43 -21.64
C GLU A 39 1.20 10.03 -22.23
N LYS A 40 0.27 9.20 -21.74
CA LYS A 40 -0.01 7.87 -22.26
C LYS A 40 -0.53 7.92 -23.71
N GLN A 41 -1.48 8.79 -23.98
CA GLN A 41 -2.04 8.99 -25.34
C GLN A 41 -0.97 9.45 -26.34
N LYS A 42 -0.08 10.36 -25.93
CA LYS A 42 1.04 10.84 -26.76
C LYS A 42 2.04 9.73 -27.09
N LEU A 43 2.30 8.80 -26.16
CA LEU A 43 3.13 7.65 -26.45
C LEU A 43 2.48 6.76 -27.52
N ILE A 44 1.20 6.41 -27.36
CA ILE A 44 0.48 5.58 -28.33
C ILE A 44 0.43 6.26 -29.70
N GLU A 45 0.16 7.57 -29.74
CA GLU A 45 0.22 8.34 -30.98
C GLU A 45 1.60 8.24 -31.66
N SER A 46 2.68 8.37 -30.88
CA SER A 46 4.05 8.26 -31.38
C SER A 46 4.33 6.87 -31.99
N VAL A 47 3.85 5.81 -31.35
CA VAL A 47 3.98 4.42 -31.84
C VAL A 47 3.18 4.26 -33.15
N LEU A 48 1.93 4.73 -33.22
CA LEU A 48 1.09 4.64 -34.41
C LEU A 48 1.67 5.44 -35.59
N LYS A 49 2.33 6.57 -35.31
CA LYS A 49 3.05 7.38 -36.31
C LYS A 49 4.45 6.84 -36.63
N ARG A 50 4.86 5.75 -35.98
CA ARG A 50 6.21 5.16 -36.10
C ARG A 50 7.35 6.12 -35.75
N TYR A 51 7.10 7.05 -34.81
CA TYR A 51 8.13 7.93 -34.29
C TYR A 51 9.04 7.15 -33.34
N PRO A 52 10.34 7.48 -33.26
CA PRO A 52 11.26 6.79 -32.35
C PRO A 52 10.87 7.08 -30.88
N ILE A 53 10.85 6.02 -30.08
CA ILE A 53 10.68 6.11 -28.63
C ILE A 53 11.95 5.63 -27.92
N PRO A 54 12.24 6.11 -26.69
CA PRO A 54 13.42 5.67 -25.94
C PRO A 54 13.43 4.17 -25.71
N ALA A 55 14.65 3.59 -25.66
CA ALA A 55 14.87 2.18 -25.40
C ALA A 55 14.35 1.74 -24.02
N ILE A 56 14.10 0.45 -23.87
CA ILE A 56 13.78 -0.20 -22.60
C ILE A 56 15.04 -0.91 -22.10
N LEU A 57 15.34 -0.76 -20.81
CA LEU A 57 16.44 -1.48 -20.17
C LEU A 57 15.89 -2.49 -19.16
N LEU A 58 16.36 -3.73 -19.28
CA LEU A 58 15.99 -4.85 -18.44
C LEU A 58 17.23 -5.46 -17.80
N ALA A 59 17.09 -6.12 -16.66
CA ALA A 59 18.08 -7.05 -16.12
C ALA A 59 17.51 -8.47 -16.15
N GLU A 60 18.31 -9.44 -16.59
CA GLU A 60 17.93 -10.84 -16.60
C GLU A 60 17.91 -11.40 -15.18
N ARG A 61 16.86 -12.13 -14.85
CA ARG A 61 16.66 -12.87 -13.60
C ARG A 61 16.76 -14.37 -13.87
N GLU A 62 16.83 -15.17 -12.82
CA GLU A 62 16.76 -16.61 -12.94
C GLU A 62 15.45 -17.06 -13.61
N GLY A 63 15.52 -18.15 -14.39
CA GLY A 63 14.32 -18.71 -15.04
C GLY A 63 13.89 -18.01 -16.34
N GLY A 64 14.67 -17.08 -16.88
CA GLY A 64 14.34 -16.36 -18.12
C GLY A 64 13.31 -15.24 -17.90
N GLU A 65 13.26 -14.72 -16.68
CA GLU A 65 12.49 -13.54 -16.29
C GLU A 65 13.35 -12.28 -16.42
N TYR A 66 12.70 -11.11 -16.45
CA TYR A 66 13.35 -9.82 -16.65
C TYR A 66 12.84 -8.79 -15.65
N GLU A 67 13.76 -8.12 -14.97
CA GLU A 67 13.47 -6.98 -14.12
C GLU A 67 13.56 -5.70 -14.93
N VAL A 68 12.54 -4.86 -14.87
CA VAL A 68 12.49 -3.57 -15.57
C VAL A 68 13.37 -2.56 -14.84
N ILE A 69 14.44 -2.10 -15.50
CA ILE A 69 15.34 -1.08 -14.96
C ILE A 69 14.95 0.31 -15.46
N ASP A 70 14.66 0.47 -16.76
CA ASP A 70 14.09 1.68 -17.33
C ASP A 70 13.03 1.33 -18.36
N GLY A 71 12.04 2.22 -18.51
CA GLY A 71 10.93 2.07 -19.43
C GLY A 71 9.65 1.55 -18.80
N LEU A 72 9.53 1.49 -17.47
CA LEU A 72 8.34 1.03 -16.76
C LEU A 72 7.07 1.75 -17.24
N GLN A 73 7.07 3.09 -17.27
CA GLN A 73 5.91 3.89 -17.70
C GLN A 73 5.51 3.56 -19.16
N ARG A 74 6.50 3.37 -20.04
CA ARG A 74 6.29 3.02 -21.45
C ARG A 74 5.68 1.63 -21.59
N LEU A 75 6.27 0.61 -20.94
CA LEU A 75 5.75 -0.75 -20.96
C LEU A 75 4.32 -0.81 -20.42
N HIS A 76 4.08 -0.23 -19.26
CA HIS A 76 2.76 -0.22 -18.65
C HIS A 76 1.73 0.51 -19.53
N THR A 77 2.10 1.62 -20.17
CA THR A 77 1.21 2.37 -21.07
C THR A 77 0.80 1.52 -22.27
N ILE A 78 1.76 0.85 -22.90
CA ILE A 78 1.50 0.00 -24.07
C ILE A 78 0.59 -1.17 -23.69
N VAL A 79 0.89 -1.86 -22.60
CA VAL A 79 0.07 -2.97 -22.08
C VAL A 79 -1.35 -2.49 -21.76
N SER A 80 -1.47 -1.41 -20.99
CA SER A 80 -2.76 -0.84 -20.59
C SER A 80 -3.61 -0.42 -21.79
N PHE A 81 -3.00 0.08 -22.88
CA PHE A 81 -3.73 0.42 -24.10
C PHE A 81 -4.23 -0.84 -24.82
N ILE A 82 -3.41 -1.88 -24.95
CA ILE A 82 -3.82 -3.17 -25.53
C ILE A 82 -4.97 -3.78 -24.73
N GLU A 83 -4.96 -3.65 -23.41
CA GLU A 83 -6.00 -4.15 -22.52
C GLU A 83 -7.16 -3.15 -22.33
N THR A 84 -7.29 -2.18 -23.22
CA THR A 84 -8.41 -1.22 -23.33
C THR A 84 -8.65 -0.35 -22.09
N ALA A 85 -7.60 -0.06 -21.31
CA ALA A 85 -7.72 0.78 -20.12
C ALA A 85 -7.97 2.26 -20.44
N PHE A 86 -7.56 2.73 -21.61
CA PHE A 86 -7.76 4.12 -22.07
C PHE A 86 -7.82 4.19 -23.60
N THR A 87 -8.26 5.32 -24.13
CA THR A 87 -8.41 5.58 -25.56
C THR A 87 -7.22 6.36 -26.14
N THR A 88 -7.06 6.32 -27.47
CA THR A 88 -6.25 7.29 -28.21
C THR A 88 -6.79 8.72 -28.02
N ILE A 89 -6.06 9.73 -28.50
CA ILE A 89 -6.48 11.15 -28.44
C ILE A 89 -7.83 11.37 -29.15
N ASP A 90 -8.11 10.62 -30.22
CA ASP A 90 -9.36 10.65 -30.98
C ASP A 90 -10.44 9.70 -30.42
N GLY A 91 -10.28 9.20 -29.20
CA GLY A 91 -11.32 8.49 -28.47
C GLY A 91 -11.47 7.00 -28.80
N LYS A 92 -10.50 6.37 -29.47
CA LYS A 92 -10.58 4.97 -29.93
C LYS A 92 -9.82 4.03 -29.04
N TYR A 93 -10.42 2.87 -28.75
CA TYR A 93 -9.78 1.77 -28.02
C TYR A 93 -8.98 0.85 -28.95
N PHE A 94 -8.06 0.08 -28.37
CA PHE A 94 -7.42 -1.03 -29.07
C PHE A 94 -8.47 -2.11 -29.41
N ASP A 95 -8.37 -2.73 -30.60
CA ASP A 95 -9.25 -3.83 -30.98
C ASP A 95 -8.65 -5.18 -30.54
N VAL A 96 -9.02 -5.60 -29.34
CA VAL A 96 -8.57 -6.87 -28.71
C VAL A 96 -8.90 -8.09 -29.58
N ASN A 97 -9.98 -8.06 -30.37
CA ASN A 97 -10.36 -9.19 -31.22
C ASN A 97 -9.36 -9.52 -32.31
N GLN A 98 -8.48 -8.57 -32.66
CA GLN A 98 -7.43 -8.74 -33.67
C GLN A 98 -6.09 -9.18 -33.08
N PHE A 99 -6.02 -9.43 -31.76
CA PHE A 99 -4.81 -9.91 -31.11
C PHE A 99 -5.11 -11.09 -30.17
N VAL A 100 -4.83 -12.30 -30.64
CA VAL A 100 -5.22 -13.55 -29.97
C VAL A 100 -4.75 -13.60 -28.51
N THR A 101 -3.51 -13.25 -28.22
CA THR A 101 -2.95 -13.30 -26.85
C THR A 101 -3.75 -12.41 -25.88
N ALA A 102 -4.09 -11.20 -26.27
CA ALA A 102 -4.89 -10.29 -25.42
C ALA A 102 -6.35 -10.78 -25.32
N LYS A 103 -6.91 -11.32 -26.42
CA LYS A 103 -8.26 -11.88 -26.43
C LYS A 103 -8.41 -13.07 -25.46
N THR A 104 -7.45 -13.98 -25.46
CA THR A 104 -7.44 -15.13 -24.54
C THR A 104 -7.38 -14.66 -23.09
N ARG A 105 -6.53 -13.68 -22.76
CA ARG A 105 -6.47 -13.11 -21.40
C ARG A 105 -7.77 -12.44 -20.97
N SER A 106 -8.48 -11.79 -21.88
CA SER A 106 -9.76 -11.13 -21.57
C SER A 106 -10.91 -12.13 -21.42
N VAL A 107 -11.05 -13.05 -22.38
CA VAL A 107 -12.24 -13.95 -22.46
C VAL A 107 -12.07 -15.19 -21.59
N GLU A 108 -10.93 -15.87 -21.67
CA GLU A 108 -10.68 -17.13 -20.96
C GLU A 108 -10.09 -16.89 -19.56
N GLY A 109 -9.19 -15.91 -19.44
CA GLY A 109 -8.51 -15.59 -18.17
C GLY A 109 -9.28 -14.63 -17.28
N GLY A 110 -10.28 -13.91 -17.80
CA GLY A 110 -11.04 -12.89 -17.03
C GLY A 110 -10.18 -11.78 -16.43
N THR A 111 -8.96 -11.60 -16.96
CA THR A 111 -7.96 -10.69 -16.38
C THR A 111 -8.36 -9.21 -16.53
N PHE A 112 -9.02 -8.88 -17.65
CA PHE A 112 -9.58 -7.55 -17.89
C PHE A 112 -10.87 -7.63 -18.71
N ALA A 113 -11.74 -6.62 -18.58
CA ALA A 113 -12.94 -6.52 -19.41
C ALA A 113 -12.64 -5.64 -20.62
N MET A 114 -13.02 -6.10 -21.81
CA MET A 114 -12.92 -5.27 -23.03
C MET A 114 -13.85 -4.07 -22.92
N ALA A 115 -13.32 -2.87 -23.17
CA ALA A 115 -14.13 -1.67 -23.19
C ALA A 115 -15.03 -1.60 -24.42
N ASP A 116 -16.25 -1.12 -24.24
CA ASP A 116 -17.15 -0.77 -25.32
C ASP A 116 -16.80 0.60 -25.88
N GLY A 117 -16.84 0.73 -27.22
CA GLY A 117 -16.54 1.99 -27.89
C GLY A 117 -15.89 1.79 -29.25
N GLU A 118 -15.61 2.90 -29.94
CA GLU A 118 -14.95 2.88 -31.24
C GLU A 118 -13.54 2.29 -31.11
N LYS A 119 -13.13 1.47 -32.08
CA LYS A 119 -11.83 0.79 -32.12
C LYS A 119 -10.93 1.40 -33.17
N ILE A 120 -9.61 1.33 -32.94
CA ILE A 120 -8.62 1.64 -33.97
C ILE A 120 -8.75 0.65 -35.15
N SER A 121 -8.28 1.06 -36.32
CA SER A 121 -8.34 0.22 -37.51
C SER A 121 -7.44 -1.02 -37.39
N ALA A 122 -7.76 -2.09 -38.16
CA ALA A 122 -6.91 -3.28 -38.24
C ALA A 122 -5.47 -2.97 -38.65
N ARG A 123 -5.31 -1.96 -39.53
CA ARG A 123 -3.98 -1.47 -39.94
C ARG A 123 -3.22 -0.86 -38.76
N ASP A 124 -3.89 -0.09 -37.91
CA ASP A 124 -3.29 0.55 -36.74
C ASP A 124 -2.96 -0.49 -35.66
N VAL A 125 -3.80 -1.52 -35.47
CA VAL A 125 -3.49 -2.69 -34.63
C VAL A 125 -2.19 -3.34 -35.11
N GLY A 126 -2.08 -3.67 -36.39
CA GLY A 126 -0.85 -4.24 -36.96
C GLY A 126 0.36 -3.30 -36.79
N THR A 127 0.18 -1.99 -37.07
CA THR A 127 1.25 -1.00 -36.89
C THR A 127 1.76 -0.96 -35.44
N LEU A 128 0.86 -1.03 -34.46
CA LEU A 128 1.22 -1.01 -33.05
C LEU A 128 1.93 -2.31 -32.64
N LEU A 129 1.39 -3.47 -33.00
CA LEU A 129 1.95 -4.78 -32.61
C LEU A 129 3.32 -5.04 -33.23
N ASP A 130 3.51 -4.63 -34.49
CA ASP A 130 4.78 -4.78 -35.23
C ASP A 130 5.82 -3.70 -34.90
N TYR A 131 5.43 -2.66 -34.16
CA TYR A 131 6.36 -1.60 -33.78
C TYR A 131 7.50 -2.19 -32.93
N SER A 132 8.74 -1.98 -33.37
CA SER A 132 9.95 -2.50 -32.72
C SER A 132 10.54 -1.47 -31.76
N ILE A 133 10.72 -1.86 -30.51
CA ILE A 133 11.37 -1.07 -29.47
C ILE A 133 12.78 -1.63 -29.25
N ALA A 134 13.78 -0.77 -29.15
CA ALA A 134 15.12 -1.18 -28.72
C ALA A 134 15.04 -1.65 -27.25
N VAL A 135 15.45 -2.90 -27.01
CA VAL A 135 15.51 -3.48 -25.67
C VAL A 135 16.95 -3.88 -25.40
N SER A 136 17.50 -3.38 -24.30
CA SER A 136 18.82 -3.77 -23.80
C SER A 136 18.63 -4.62 -22.55
N VAL A 137 19.29 -5.78 -22.49
CA VAL A 137 19.23 -6.71 -21.38
C VAL A 137 20.60 -6.83 -20.74
N MET A 138 20.69 -6.54 -19.45
CA MET A 138 21.88 -6.81 -18.65
C MET A 138 21.83 -8.27 -18.18
N ARG A 139 22.78 -9.08 -18.61
CA ARG A 139 22.91 -10.50 -18.23
C ARG A 139 23.99 -10.68 -17.18
N GLY A 140 23.70 -11.52 -16.16
CA GLY A 140 24.65 -11.80 -15.09
C GLY A 140 25.07 -10.58 -14.26
N ALA A 141 24.25 -9.53 -14.24
CA ALA A 141 24.49 -8.33 -13.44
C ALA A 141 24.23 -8.60 -11.95
N THR A 142 25.11 -8.08 -11.08
CA THR A 142 24.85 -8.03 -9.65
C THR A 142 23.82 -6.95 -9.33
N GLU A 143 23.18 -7.04 -8.16
CA GLU A 143 22.24 -5.99 -7.72
C GLU A 143 22.91 -4.61 -7.61
N GLU A 144 24.20 -4.55 -7.22
CA GLU A 144 24.96 -3.30 -7.14
C GLU A 144 25.20 -2.69 -8.52
N GLU A 145 25.51 -3.53 -9.52
CA GLU A 145 25.65 -3.07 -10.91
C GLU A 145 24.33 -2.53 -11.46
N ILE A 146 23.20 -3.17 -11.14
CA ILE A 146 21.87 -2.72 -11.54
C ILE A 146 21.55 -1.37 -10.90
N ASP A 147 21.81 -1.19 -9.61
CA ASP A 147 21.59 0.07 -8.89
C ASP A 147 22.46 1.21 -9.45
N ASP A 148 23.74 0.95 -9.74
CA ASP A 148 24.65 1.95 -10.34
C ASP A 148 24.16 2.39 -11.72
N VAL A 149 23.75 1.43 -12.57
CA VAL A 149 23.19 1.72 -13.90
C VAL A 149 21.89 2.52 -13.80
N PHE A 150 20.98 2.15 -12.87
CA PHE A 150 19.75 2.88 -12.63
C PHE A 150 20.02 4.33 -12.22
N ALA A 151 20.95 4.53 -11.28
CA ALA A 151 21.33 5.88 -10.82
C ALA A 151 21.90 6.73 -11.97
N ARG A 152 22.78 6.17 -12.81
CA ARG A 152 23.40 6.87 -13.96
C ARG A 152 22.38 7.25 -15.03
N ILE A 153 21.49 6.33 -15.42
CA ILE A 153 20.49 6.59 -16.46
C ILE A 153 19.54 7.70 -16.01
N ASN A 154 19.08 7.68 -14.76
CA ASN A 154 18.17 8.68 -14.26
C ASN A 154 18.83 10.04 -13.97
N THR A 155 20.15 10.08 -13.81
CA THR A 155 20.90 11.35 -13.68
C THR A 155 20.88 12.14 -14.99
N TYR A 156 20.89 11.46 -16.14
CA TYR A 156 20.95 12.07 -17.47
C TYR A 156 19.64 12.05 -18.26
N GLY A 157 18.59 11.39 -17.73
CA GLY A 157 17.28 11.23 -18.36
C GLY A 157 16.22 12.23 -17.93
N HIS A 158 14.96 11.78 -17.83
CA HIS A 158 13.85 12.59 -17.30
C HIS A 158 14.18 13.05 -15.87
N ARG A 159 13.94 14.34 -15.58
CA ARG A 159 14.22 14.91 -14.26
C ARG A 159 13.47 14.14 -13.17
N LEU A 160 14.18 13.30 -12.45
CA LEU A 160 13.71 12.85 -11.14
C LEU A 160 13.43 14.08 -10.27
N SER A 161 12.39 14.03 -9.46
CA SER A 161 12.21 14.99 -8.38
C SER A 161 13.45 14.98 -7.46
N ASP A 162 13.66 16.05 -6.70
CA ASP A 162 14.80 16.10 -5.77
C ASP A 162 14.81 14.90 -4.81
N GLN A 163 13.64 14.43 -4.38
CA GLN A 163 13.54 13.29 -3.46
C GLN A 163 13.84 11.96 -4.16
N GLU A 164 13.34 11.75 -5.36
CA GLU A 164 13.65 10.54 -6.14
C GLU A 164 15.16 10.45 -6.44
N ARG A 165 15.79 11.59 -6.75
CA ARG A 165 17.24 11.65 -6.97
C ARG A 165 18.03 11.29 -5.71
N ARG A 166 17.63 11.77 -4.52
CA ARG A 166 18.27 11.43 -3.24
C ARG A 166 18.24 9.94 -2.95
N GLN A 167 17.18 9.29 -3.32
CA GLN A 167 17.00 7.86 -3.04
C GLN A 167 17.50 6.94 -4.16
N ALA A 168 17.80 7.47 -5.34
CA ALA A 168 18.29 6.68 -6.46
C ALA A 168 19.65 6.04 -6.11
N GLY A 169 19.69 4.69 -6.09
CA GLY A 169 20.89 3.92 -5.76
C GLY A 169 21.28 3.91 -4.28
N VAL A 170 20.50 4.53 -3.37
CA VAL A 170 20.79 4.53 -1.93
C VAL A 170 20.14 3.33 -1.25
N ARG A 171 20.95 2.53 -0.54
CA ARG A 171 20.54 1.34 0.22
C ARG A 171 20.85 1.52 1.70
N ASP A 172 20.25 2.49 2.34
CA ASP A 172 20.39 2.66 3.78
C ASP A 172 19.04 2.54 4.50
N ASP A 173 19.09 2.45 5.81
CA ASP A 173 17.90 2.26 6.65
C ASP A 173 16.96 3.45 6.59
N LEU A 174 17.48 4.68 6.37
CA LEU A 174 16.65 5.87 6.20
C LEU A 174 15.84 5.80 4.90
N SER A 175 16.50 5.49 3.78
CA SER A 175 15.82 5.40 2.48
C SER A 175 14.78 4.29 2.46
N THR A 176 15.07 3.15 3.12
CA THR A 176 14.15 2.02 3.28
C THR A 176 12.95 2.40 4.13
N LEU A 177 13.17 2.96 5.33
CA LEU A 177 12.12 3.41 6.24
C LEU A 177 11.19 4.43 5.56
N VAL A 178 11.75 5.46 4.93
CA VAL A 178 10.96 6.52 4.29
C VAL A 178 10.11 5.95 3.16
N ARG A 179 10.66 5.06 2.33
CA ARG A 179 9.97 4.40 1.24
C ARG A 179 8.81 3.53 1.73
N GLU A 180 9.08 2.62 2.66
CA GLU A 180 8.07 1.71 3.19
C GLU A 180 6.92 2.47 3.85
N LEU A 181 7.25 3.44 4.70
CA LEU A 181 6.25 4.21 5.42
C LEU A 181 5.42 5.12 4.47
N SER A 182 6.04 5.68 3.42
CA SER A 182 5.30 6.46 2.44
C SER A 182 4.34 5.59 1.62
N CYS A 183 4.74 4.36 1.26
CA CYS A 183 3.87 3.38 0.63
C CYS A 183 2.68 3.02 1.53
N GLU A 184 2.94 2.74 2.82
CA GLU A 184 1.88 2.45 3.79
C GLU A 184 0.88 3.61 3.92
N VAL A 185 1.35 4.86 4.00
CA VAL A 185 0.48 6.04 4.11
C VAL A 185 -0.31 6.33 2.85
N ARG A 186 0.23 6.00 1.67
CA ARG A 186 -0.51 6.07 0.40
C ARG A 186 -1.56 4.94 0.26
N GLY A 187 -1.50 3.89 1.06
CA GLY A 187 -2.27 2.67 0.86
C GLY A 187 -1.70 1.79 -0.26
N ASP A 188 -0.48 2.06 -0.68
CA ASP A 188 0.30 1.25 -1.61
C ASP A 188 1.08 0.20 -0.82
N SER A 189 0.46 -0.92 -0.59
CA SER A 189 0.96 -1.99 0.28
C SER A 189 1.51 -3.20 -0.49
N SER A 190 1.87 -3.02 -1.77
CA SER A 190 2.44 -4.08 -2.60
C SER A 190 3.83 -4.53 -2.11
N SER A 191 4.20 -5.76 -2.49
CA SER A 191 5.52 -6.34 -2.21
C SER A 191 6.64 -5.52 -2.87
N GLU A 192 7.87 -5.68 -2.37
CA GLU A 192 9.04 -4.96 -2.90
C GLU A 192 9.35 -5.35 -4.36
N ILE A 193 9.15 -6.61 -4.70
CA ILE A 193 9.32 -7.12 -6.06
C ILE A 193 8.01 -7.77 -6.48
N LEU A 194 7.45 -7.32 -7.60
CA LEU A 194 6.19 -7.81 -8.12
C LEU A 194 6.19 -7.85 -9.65
N SER A 195 5.32 -8.67 -10.21
CA SER A 195 5.11 -8.70 -11.65
C SER A 195 4.47 -7.39 -12.14
N LEU A 196 4.74 -7.01 -13.38
CA LEU A 196 4.29 -5.73 -13.95
C LEU A 196 2.77 -5.57 -13.94
N ASP A 197 2.01 -6.65 -14.06
CA ASP A 197 0.54 -6.66 -14.00
C ASP A 197 -0.04 -6.31 -12.63
N LYS A 198 0.78 -6.44 -11.57
CA LYS A 198 0.41 -6.12 -10.18
C LYS A 198 0.92 -4.77 -9.71
N MET A 199 1.56 -4.00 -10.61
CA MET A 199 2.10 -2.69 -10.24
C MET A 199 0.98 -1.71 -9.91
N PRO A 200 0.96 -1.12 -8.69
CA PRO A 200 -0.07 -0.15 -8.32
C PRO A 200 0.07 1.14 -9.13
N SER A 201 -1.06 1.66 -9.54
CA SER A 201 -1.17 2.95 -10.22
C SER A 201 -1.64 4.02 -9.24
N ILE A 202 -0.93 5.14 -9.16
CA ILE A 202 -1.44 6.34 -8.50
C ILE A 202 -2.12 7.18 -9.58
N SER A 203 -3.45 7.08 -9.65
CA SER A 203 -4.22 7.83 -10.62
C SER A 203 -4.38 9.27 -10.15
N ILE A 204 -3.91 10.22 -10.98
CA ILE A 204 -4.10 11.65 -10.78
C ILE A 204 -5.30 12.15 -11.59
N ASP A 205 -5.59 11.54 -12.75
CA ASP A 205 -6.59 12.00 -13.72
C ASP A 205 -7.19 10.89 -14.60
N LEU A 206 -6.96 9.62 -14.25
CA LEU A 206 -7.50 8.50 -15.04
C LEU A 206 -8.72 7.88 -14.38
N PRO A 207 -9.75 7.52 -15.16
CA PRO A 207 -10.76 6.59 -14.69
C PRO A 207 -10.10 5.25 -14.37
N LYS A 208 -10.63 4.55 -13.36
CA LYS A 208 -10.12 3.29 -12.82
C LYS A 208 -9.62 2.34 -13.89
N THR A 209 -8.33 2.02 -13.86
CA THR A 209 -7.74 0.96 -14.68
C THR A 209 -7.78 -0.36 -13.90
N LYS A 210 -8.02 -1.47 -14.58
CA LYS A 210 -8.22 -2.78 -13.90
C LYS A 210 -6.91 -3.54 -13.65
N HIS A 211 -5.77 -2.87 -13.71
CA HIS A 211 -4.45 -3.47 -13.53
C HIS A 211 -3.87 -3.10 -12.16
N GLY A 212 -3.69 -4.09 -11.33
CA GLY A 212 -3.26 -3.90 -9.96
C GLY A 212 -4.37 -3.27 -9.10
N TYR A 213 -4.05 -2.80 -7.90
CA TYR A 213 -4.95 -1.95 -7.15
C TYR A 213 -4.63 -0.48 -7.42
N GLU A 214 -5.67 0.31 -7.51
CA GLU A 214 -5.54 1.74 -7.75
C GLU A 214 -5.52 2.50 -6.43
N VAL A 215 -4.57 3.41 -6.34
CA VAL A 215 -4.55 4.43 -5.29
C VAL A 215 -5.11 5.71 -5.92
N GLU A 216 -6.34 6.06 -5.59
CA GLU A 216 -6.88 7.38 -5.95
C GLU A 216 -6.12 8.45 -5.14
N ALA A 217 -5.38 9.32 -5.82
CA ALA A 217 -4.55 10.33 -5.16
C ALA A 217 -5.35 11.21 -4.20
N ASP A 218 -6.61 11.52 -4.53
CA ASP A 218 -7.48 12.35 -3.70
C ASP A 218 -7.89 11.68 -2.39
N ASN A 219 -7.85 10.35 -2.31
CA ASN A 219 -8.17 9.56 -1.11
C ASN A 219 -6.93 9.24 -0.27
N VAL A 220 -5.73 9.60 -0.74
CA VAL A 220 -4.51 9.48 0.05
C VAL A 220 -4.49 10.55 1.14
N PHE A 221 -4.16 10.17 2.37
CA PHE A 221 -4.12 11.07 3.54
C PHE A 221 -3.52 12.46 3.24
N TRP A 222 -2.44 12.51 2.51
CA TRP A 222 -1.75 13.76 2.17
C TRP A 222 -2.61 14.72 1.36
N VAL A 223 -3.36 14.21 0.39
CA VAL A 223 -4.23 15.00 -0.49
C VAL A 223 -5.61 15.16 0.12
N GLU A 224 -6.15 14.12 0.71
CA GLU A 224 -7.41 14.13 1.45
C GLU A 224 -7.43 15.27 2.48
N GLN A 225 -6.38 15.38 3.29
CA GLN A 225 -6.25 16.43 4.30
C GLN A 225 -5.70 17.76 3.76
N GLY A 226 -5.35 17.78 2.46
CA GLY A 226 -4.86 18.95 1.76
C GLY A 226 -3.42 19.35 2.11
N ILE A 227 -2.64 18.48 2.75
CA ILE A 227 -1.25 18.73 3.12
C ILE A 227 -0.38 18.88 1.86
N LEU A 228 -0.63 18.02 0.88
CA LEU A 228 -0.03 18.01 -0.44
C LEU A 228 -1.13 18.09 -1.51
N ARG A 229 -0.76 18.46 -2.72
CA ARG A 229 -1.57 18.32 -3.92
C ARG A 229 -1.33 16.93 -4.53
N SER A 230 -2.23 16.43 -5.36
CA SER A 230 -2.04 15.17 -6.09
C SER A 230 -0.75 15.16 -6.92
N THR A 231 -0.40 16.30 -7.55
CA THR A 231 0.85 16.48 -8.28
C THR A 231 2.10 16.39 -7.41
N ASP A 232 2.02 16.80 -6.13
CA ASP A 232 3.15 16.73 -5.20
C ASP A 232 3.47 15.27 -4.80
N LEU A 233 2.48 14.37 -4.83
CA LEU A 233 2.70 12.92 -4.67
C LEU A 233 3.49 12.32 -5.84
N ARG A 234 3.28 12.83 -7.06
CA ARG A 234 4.07 12.46 -8.23
C ARG A 234 5.55 12.75 -7.99
N ASP A 235 5.85 13.88 -7.37
CA ASP A 235 7.22 14.35 -7.08
C ASP A 235 7.81 13.79 -5.78
N SER A 236 7.17 12.79 -5.15
CA SER A 236 7.61 12.18 -3.87
C SER A 236 7.76 13.17 -2.71
N MET A 237 6.95 14.23 -2.69
CA MET A 237 6.98 15.23 -1.61
C MET A 237 6.51 14.66 -0.26
N ASP A 238 5.70 13.62 -0.26
CA ASP A 238 5.31 12.85 0.93
C ASP A 238 6.52 12.13 1.54
N GLU A 239 7.36 11.50 0.72
CA GLU A 239 8.61 10.87 1.16
C GLU A 239 9.56 11.90 1.76
N GLN A 240 9.68 13.07 1.13
CA GLN A 240 10.47 14.18 1.69
C GLN A 240 9.90 14.66 3.03
N CYS A 241 8.58 14.72 3.18
CA CYS A 241 7.94 15.13 4.43
C CYS A 241 8.17 14.08 5.54
N ILE A 242 8.08 12.79 5.22
CA ILE A 242 8.38 11.71 6.16
C ILE A 242 9.85 11.75 6.60
N ALA A 243 10.79 11.96 5.66
CA ALA A 243 12.22 12.09 5.97
C ALA A 243 12.50 13.25 6.94
N ASP A 244 11.86 14.41 6.73
CA ASP A 244 11.96 15.58 7.63
C ASP A 244 11.43 15.25 9.03
N ILE A 245 10.28 14.60 9.14
CA ILE A 245 9.67 14.21 10.43
C ILE A 245 10.53 13.15 11.13
N ALA A 246 10.96 12.11 10.40
CA ALA A 246 11.81 11.04 10.92
C ALA A 246 13.12 11.59 11.50
N THR A 247 13.77 12.46 10.76
CA THR A 247 15.01 13.10 11.22
C THR A 247 14.78 13.98 12.46
N SER A 248 13.67 14.70 12.50
CA SER A 248 13.32 15.56 13.65
C SER A 248 13.00 14.76 14.92
N ILE A 249 12.37 13.59 14.80
CA ILE A 249 11.97 12.75 15.94
C ILE A 249 13.11 11.86 16.40
N MET A 250 13.68 11.05 15.53
CA MET A 250 14.73 10.09 15.86
C MET A 250 16.08 10.76 16.05
N GLY A 251 16.42 11.76 15.24
CA GLY A 251 17.66 12.53 15.38
C GLY A 251 17.71 13.46 16.59
N GLY A 252 16.60 13.61 17.31
CA GLY A 252 16.51 14.34 18.58
C GLY A 252 16.48 15.87 18.45
N ASN A 253 16.81 16.41 17.29
CA ASN A 253 16.80 17.84 17.02
C ASN A 253 16.08 18.17 15.72
N LEU A 254 15.28 19.23 15.73
CA LEU A 254 14.67 19.74 14.52
C LEU A 254 15.77 20.24 13.58
N VAL A 255 15.84 19.66 12.39
CA VAL A 255 16.82 20.03 11.36
C VAL A 255 16.29 21.21 10.56
N GLU A 256 17.19 22.05 10.06
CA GLU A 256 16.80 23.06 9.09
C GLU A 256 16.19 22.42 7.85
N ARG A 257 15.07 22.97 7.40
CA ARG A 257 14.40 22.47 6.20
C ARG A 257 14.95 23.16 4.95
N SER A 258 16.15 22.75 4.55
CA SER A 258 16.80 23.20 3.33
C SER A 258 17.09 22.02 2.40
N LYS A 259 17.26 22.30 1.10
CA LYS A 259 17.65 21.27 0.14
C LYS A 259 19.00 20.64 0.53
N VAL A 260 19.97 21.47 0.93
CA VAL A 260 21.31 21.02 1.33
C VAL A 260 21.26 20.09 2.54
N ALA A 261 20.49 20.44 3.57
CA ALA A 261 20.35 19.60 4.76
C ALA A 261 19.70 18.24 4.44
N LEU A 262 18.71 18.22 3.54
CA LEU A 262 18.08 16.98 3.10
C LEU A 262 19.00 16.16 2.19
N ASP A 263 19.77 16.78 1.29
CA ASP A 263 20.74 16.08 0.44
C ASP A 263 21.80 15.39 1.32
N ALA A 264 22.32 16.06 2.35
CA ALA A 264 23.31 15.49 3.27
C ALA A 264 22.83 14.27 4.05
N LEU A 265 21.50 14.12 4.29
CA LEU A 265 20.94 12.94 4.95
C LEU A 265 21.06 11.66 4.12
N TYR A 266 21.04 11.78 2.79
CA TYR A 266 21.11 10.65 1.85
C TYR A 266 22.50 10.44 1.26
N GLU A 267 23.41 11.39 1.41
CA GLU A 267 24.77 11.30 0.88
C GLU A 267 25.65 10.46 1.81
N LYS A 268 26.04 9.26 1.34
CA LYS A 268 26.84 8.31 2.10
C LYS A 268 28.19 8.93 2.54
N GLY A 269 28.49 8.81 3.82
CA GLY A 269 29.73 9.31 4.42
C GLY A 269 29.65 10.73 4.99
N THR A 270 28.50 11.40 4.86
CA THR A 270 28.27 12.67 5.58
C THR A 270 28.03 12.40 7.07
N PRO A 271 28.38 13.35 7.94
CA PRO A 271 28.05 13.25 9.36
C PRO A 271 26.56 13.14 9.64
N GLU A 272 25.72 13.79 8.82
CA GLU A 272 24.27 13.78 8.89
C GLU A 272 23.70 12.38 8.60
N ASN A 273 24.14 11.74 7.52
CA ASN A 273 23.75 10.38 7.16
C ASN A 273 24.16 9.39 8.25
N SER A 274 25.43 9.40 8.67
CA SER A 274 25.95 8.50 9.70
C SER A 274 25.20 8.64 11.04
N ARG A 275 24.92 9.88 11.46
CA ARG A 275 24.13 10.15 12.65
C ARG A 275 22.69 9.65 12.52
N MET A 276 22.08 9.78 11.34
CA MET A 276 20.71 9.36 11.12
C MET A 276 20.58 7.82 11.12
N ILE A 277 21.52 7.11 10.51
CA ILE A 277 21.56 5.63 10.55
C ILE A 277 21.69 5.15 12.00
N ALA A 278 22.62 5.71 12.77
CA ALA A 278 22.79 5.37 14.20
C ALA A 278 21.52 5.71 15.02
N ALA A 279 20.82 6.79 14.67
CA ALA A 279 19.56 7.16 15.31
C ALA A 279 18.44 6.14 15.00
N ILE A 280 18.36 5.65 13.76
CA ILE A 280 17.40 4.60 13.37
C ILE A 280 17.67 3.29 14.11
N ASP A 281 18.92 2.86 14.18
CA ASP A 281 19.34 1.67 14.93
C ASP A 281 18.96 1.76 16.41
N SER A 282 19.21 2.91 17.01
CA SER A 282 18.93 3.14 18.44
C SER A 282 17.44 3.29 18.75
N TYR A 283 16.70 4.02 17.90
CA TYR A 283 15.28 4.31 18.11
C TYR A 283 14.38 3.13 17.69
N GLY A 284 14.71 2.50 16.59
CA GLY A 284 13.96 1.43 15.95
C GLY A 284 13.02 1.93 14.85
N ALA A 285 13.25 1.50 13.61
CA ALA A 285 12.43 1.88 12.45
C ALA A 285 10.94 1.51 12.63
N LYS A 286 10.66 0.29 13.12
CA LYS A 286 9.28 -0.18 13.38
C LYS A 286 8.58 0.64 14.45
N LYS A 287 9.31 1.03 15.51
CA LYS A 287 8.78 1.89 16.57
C LYS A 287 8.38 3.24 16.02
N PHE A 288 9.28 3.90 15.27
CA PHE A 288 8.98 5.18 14.64
C PHE A 288 7.78 5.08 13.70
N SER A 289 7.70 4.04 12.86
CA SER A 289 6.57 3.83 11.94
C SER A 289 5.24 3.72 12.67
N ALA A 290 5.19 2.98 13.78
CA ALA A 290 3.99 2.84 14.61
C ALA A 290 3.57 4.18 15.24
N GLU A 291 4.53 4.92 15.82
CA GLU A 291 4.30 6.21 16.45
C GLU A 291 3.83 7.27 15.43
N PHE A 292 4.45 7.29 14.25
CA PHE A 292 4.06 8.18 13.18
C PHE A 292 2.62 7.90 12.70
N LYS A 293 2.28 6.63 12.42
CA LYS A 293 0.92 6.24 12.02
C LYS A 293 -0.11 6.55 13.12
N TYR A 294 0.25 6.40 14.39
CA TYR A 294 -0.58 6.83 15.51
C TYR A 294 -0.88 8.33 15.44
N CYS A 295 0.14 9.17 15.24
CA CYS A 295 -0.05 10.63 15.11
C CYS A 295 -0.98 10.97 13.93
N LEU A 296 -0.86 10.27 12.79
CA LEU A 296 -1.78 10.46 11.65
C LEU A 296 -3.22 10.09 12.01
N GLY A 297 -3.41 9.02 12.78
CA GLY A 297 -4.72 8.61 13.31
C GLY A 297 -5.34 9.68 14.22
N GLU A 298 -4.57 10.24 15.13
CA GLU A 298 -5.02 11.33 16.03
C GLU A 298 -5.40 12.60 15.24
N ILE A 299 -4.64 12.92 14.17
CA ILE A 299 -4.97 14.04 13.28
C ILE A 299 -6.29 13.76 12.55
N ARG A 300 -6.49 12.56 12.00
CA ARG A 300 -7.78 12.19 11.37
C ARG A 300 -8.94 12.26 12.34
N ALA A 301 -8.81 11.70 13.53
CA ALA A 301 -9.83 11.76 14.58
C ALA A 301 -10.16 13.21 14.96
N THR A 302 -9.16 14.08 15.05
CA THR A 302 -9.35 15.51 15.28
C THR A 302 -10.11 16.18 14.13
N CYS A 303 -9.80 15.88 12.90
CA CYS A 303 -10.48 16.41 11.72
C CYS A 303 -11.94 15.97 11.65
N ALA A 304 -12.25 14.74 12.04
CA ALA A 304 -13.59 14.16 12.04
C ALA A 304 -14.47 14.62 13.21
N ALA A 305 -13.88 14.99 14.36
CA ALA A 305 -14.61 15.34 15.57
C ALA A 305 -15.62 16.50 15.35
N GLY A 306 -16.88 16.31 15.75
CA GLY A 306 -17.93 17.33 15.63
C GLY A 306 -18.28 17.74 14.19
N GLY A 307 -18.06 16.85 13.22
CA GLY A 307 -18.28 17.06 11.79
C GLY A 307 -16.96 17.13 11.01
N GLU A 308 -16.90 16.44 9.91
CA GLU A 308 -15.67 16.31 9.12
C GLU A 308 -15.18 17.63 8.53
N LYS A 309 -13.90 17.93 8.69
CA LYS A 309 -13.25 19.10 8.13
C LYS A 309 -11.79 18.79 7.80
N LYS A 310 -11.35 19.10 6.58
CA LYS A 310 -9.97 18.88 6.15
C LYS A 310 -8.98 19.66 7.01
N LEU A 311 -7.83 19.07 7.32
CA LEU A 311 -6.77 19.70 8.14
C LEU A 311 -6.38 21.08 7.59
N ARG A 312 -6.22 21.22 6.27
CA ARG A 312 -5.94 22.51 5.62
C ARG A 312 -6.94 23.60 6.04
N SER A 313 -8.22 23.27 6.03
CA SER A 313 -9.29 24.21 6.38
C SER A 313 -9.37 24.51 7.87
N LEU A 314 -8.71 23.73 8.71
CA LEU A 314 -8.53 24.03 10.13
C LEU A 314 -7.33 24.95 10.34
N ILE A 315 -6.20 24.63 9.73
CA ILE A 315 -4.94 25.35 9.96
C ILE A 315 -4.98 26.77 9.38
N PHE A 316 -5.52 26.96 8.19
CA PHE A 316 -5.49 28.26 7.50
C PHE A 316 -6.81 29.01 7.63
N SER A 317 -6.71 30.25 8.12
CA SER A 317 -7.83 31.18 8.26
C SER A 317 -8.37 31.69 6.91
N LYS A 318 -7.53 31.67 5.87
CA LYS A 318 -7.91 32.02 4.50
C LYS A 318 -7.85 30.79 3.60
N SER A 319 -8.79 30.69 2.66
CA SER A 319 -8.76 29.61 1.66
C SER A 319 -7.45 29.62 0.87
N THR A 320 -6.78 28.50 0.81
CA THR A 320 -5.53 28.29 0.06
C THR A 320 -5.51 26.90 -0.57
N THR A 321 -4.89 26.79 -1.74
CA THR A 321 -4.61 25.51 -2.41
C THR A 321 -3.13 25.10 -2.30
N ASN A 322 -2.31 25.94 -1.64
CA ASN A 322 -0.89 25.67 -1.48
C ASN A 322 -0.63 24.47 -0.57
N ALA A 323 0.32 23.62 -0.94
CA ALA A 323 0.82 22.58 -0.05
C ALA A 323 1.49 23.19 1.20
N PHE A 324 1.34 22.50 2.35
CA PHE A 324 1.89 22.98 3.62
C PHE A 324 2.67 21.91 4.43
N PRO A 325 3.53 21.09 3.80
CA PRO A 325 4.21 20.01 4.48
C PRO A 325 5.12 20.49 5.62
N ALA A 326 5.59 21.75 5.61
CA ALA A 326 6.39 22.31 6.70
C ALA A 326 5.59 22.50 7.99
N VAL A 327 4.38 23.04 7.89
CA VAL A 327 3.47 23.22 9.03
C VAL A 327 2.97 21.87 9.54
N PHE A 328 2.68 20.95 8.63
CA PHE A 328 2.31 19.59 8.99
C PHE A 328 3.41 18.87 9.76
N ALA A 329 4.68 18.99 9.33
CA ALA A 329 5.79 18.36 10.01
C ALA A 329 5.94 18.82 11.47
N VAL A 330 5.83 20.12 11.74
CA VAL A 330 5.91 20.63 13.13
C VAL A 330 4.67 20.25 13.95
N LEU A 331 3.49 20.14 13.34
CA LEU A 331 2.28 19.62 13.99
C LEU A 331 2.48 18.15 14.39
N CYS A 332 2.98 17.31 13.47
CA CYS A 332 3.25 15.92 13.73
C CYS A 332 4.28 15.72 14.84
N VAL A 333 5.39 16.48 14.81
CA VAL A 333 6.42 16.45 15.87
C VAL A 333 5.82 16.89 17.22
N ALA A 334 4.98 17.92 17.26
CA ALA A 334 4.36 18.38 18.50
C ALA A 334 3.43 17.30 19.10
N LEU A 335 2.62 16.64 18.28
CA LEU A 335 1.77 15.53 18.73
C LEU A 335 2.61 14.35 19.20
N HIS A 336 3.64 14.00 18.45
CA HIS A 336 4.56 12.94 18.83
C HIS A 336 5.21 13.20 20.20
N GLU A 337 5.71 14.42 20.43
CA GLU A 337 6.31 14.76 21.73
C GLU A 337 5.30 14.69 22.88
N LEU A 338 4.07 15.18 22.68
CA LEU A 338 3.00 15.06 23.69
C LEU A 338 2.68 13.60 23.98
N CYS A 339 2.52 12.78 22.94
CA CYS A 339 2.08 11.38 23.11
C CYS A 339 3.19 10.47 23.64
N PHE A 340 4.42 10.59 23.12
CA PHE A 340 5.47 9.59 23.32
C PHE A 340 6.65 10.06 24.21
N LYS A 341 6.85 11.39 24.36
CA LYS A 341 7.84 11.93 25.30
C LYS A 341 7.20 12.39 26.61
N GLU A 342 5.99 12.96 26.54
CA GLU A 342 5.26 13.43 27.72
C GLU A 342 4.18 12.43 28.21
N TYR A 343 4.05 11.27 27.52
CA TYR A 343 3.10 10.20 27.85
C TYR A 343 1.66 10.73 28.04
N ARG A 344 1.16 11.44 27.05
CA ARG A 344 -0.20 12.01 27.05
C ARG A 344 -1.04 11.41 25.92
N LYS A 345 -2.34 11.23 26.19
CA LYS A 345 -3.34 10.79 25.22
C LYS A 345 -4.35 11.89 24.97
N ILE A 346 -4.74 12.13 23.72
CA ILE A 346 -5.82 13.05 23.38
C ILE A 346 -7.12 12.46 23.93
N SER A 347 -7.79 13.19 24.81
CA SER A 347 -9.09 12.84 25.42
C SER A 347 -10.25 13.63 24.83
N ASP A 348 -9.96 14.78 24.20
CA ASP A 348 -10.96 15.69 23.62
C ASP A 348 -10.49 16.16 22.23
N HIS A 349 -10.81 15.36 21.20
CA HIS A 349 -10.49 15.71 19.82
C HIS A 349 -11.23 16.95 19.31
N ALA A 350 -12.44 17.22 19.81
CA ALA A 350 -13.19 18.42 19.45
C ALA A 350 -12.52 19.69 20.01
N GLY A 351 -12.00 19.62 21.23
CA GLY A 351 -11.20 20.66 21.83
C GLY A 351 -9.88 20.91 21.09
N VAL A 352 -9.16 19.83 20.72
CA VAL A 352 -7.95 19.93 19.88
C VAL A 352 -8.29 20.60 18.55
N LYS A 353 -9.36 20.19 17.88
CA LYS A 353 -9.84 20.79 16.63
C LYS A 353 -10.02 22.30 16.75
N LYS A 354 -10.70 22.74 17.80
CA LYS A 354 -10.89 24.15 18.10
C LYS A 354 -9.56 24.87 18.38
N ALA A 355 -8.67 24.21 19.12
CA ALA A 355 -7.35 24.76 19.48
C ALA A 355 -6.44 25.00 18.27
N ILE A 356 -6.47 24.12 17.25
CA ILE A 356 -5.68 24.26 16.02
C ILE A 356 -6.38 25.03 14.90
N THR A 357 -7.62 25.49 15.11
CA THR A 357 -8.32 26.33 14.14
C THR A 357 -7.60 27.67 14.03
N ASP A 358 -7.39 28.14 12.78
CA ASP A 358 -6.62 29.34 12.44
C ASP A 358 -5.17 29.32 13.00
N LEU A 359 -4.53 28.15 12.97
CA LEU A 359 -3.17 27.98 13.49
C LEU A 359 -2.16 28.90 12.79
N ASP A 360 -2.41 29.23 11.51
CA ASP A 360 -1.58 30.15 10.70
C ASP A 360 -1.41 31.55 11.29
N LYS A 361 -2.31 31.97 12.19
CA LYS A 361 -2.22 33.23 12.94
C LYS A 361 -1.30 33.14 14.15
N ARG A 362 -0.92 31.96 14.58
CA ARG A 362 -0.19 31.69 15.84
C ARG A 362 1.21 31.14 15.61
N VAL A 363 1.43 30.45 14.49
CA VAL A 363 2.70 29.86 14.12
C VAL A 363 3.26 30.50 12.85
N LEU A 364 4.57 30.48 12.70
CA LEU A 364 5.23 30.95 11.48
C LEU A 364 5.01 29.94 10.36
N THR A 365 4.36 30.36 9.27
CA THR A 365 4.00 29.49 8.13
C THR A 365 4.74 29.83 6.83
N GLY A 366 5.51 30.92 6.81
CA GLY A 366 6.20 31.43 5.63
C GLY A 366 7.60 30.84 5.41
N LYS A 367 8.34 31.42 4.45
CA LYS A 367 9.73 31.02 4.15
C LYS A 367 10.68 31.15 5.34
N SER A 368 10.36 31.98 6.32
CA SER A 368 11.13 32.17 7.55
C SER A 368 10.99 31.02 8.56
N SER A 369 10.05 30.09 8.35
CA SER A 369 9.79 28.97 9.28
C SER A 369 10.69 27.73 9.05
N THR A 370 11.83 27.90 8.40
CA THR A 370 12.71 26.78 8.00
C THR A 370 13.83 26.52 8.99
N SER A 371 14.23 27.51 9.81
CA SER A 371 15.30 27.34 10.80
C SER A 371 14.88 26.41 11.95
N SER A 372 15.85 25.68 12.51
CA SER A 372 15.62 24.78 13.64
C SER A 372 14.97 25.49 14.84
N ALA A 373 15.41 26.71 15.16
CA ALA A 373 14.89 27.49 16.28
C ALA A 373 13.42 27.90 16.10
N GLU A 374 13.05 28.35 14.90
CA GLU A 374 11.66 28.73 14.59
C GLU A 374 10.74 27.51 14.56
N ARG A 375 11.20 26.39 13.99
CA ARG A 375 10.50 25.13 14.02
C ARG A 375 10.25 24.67 15.46
N ARG A 376 11.26 24.74 16.35
CA ARG A 376 11.10 24.42 17.78
C ARG A 376 10.07 25.32 18.45
N ARG A 377 10.10 26.62 18.18
CA ARG A 377 9.10 27.56 18.70
C ARG A 377 7.68 27.16 18.26
N ASN A 378 7.50 26.82 16.99
CA ASN A 378 6.20 26.38 16.48
C ASN A 378 5.72 25.09 17.16
N VAL A 379 6.61 24.12 17.38
CA VAL A 379 6.31 22.87 18.12
C VAL A 379 5.81 23.20 19.55
N GLU A 380 6.50 24.07 20.29
CA GLU A 380 6.09 24.42 21.66
C GLU A 380 4.77 25.20 21.70
N ILE A 381 4.49 26.07 20.72
CA ILE A 381 3.20 26.74 20.59
C ILE A 381 2.08 25.69 20.39
N ILE A 382 2.26 24.75 19.44
CA ILE A 382 1.27 23.72 19.17
C ILE A 382 1.05 22.84 20.40
N LYS A 383 2.12 22.42 21.08
CA LYS A 383 2.03 21.63 22.33
C LYS A 383 1.22 22.36 23.39
N SER A 384 1.45 23.66 23.56
CA SER A 384 0.73 24.47 24.55
C SER A 384 -0.77 24.57 24.25
N LEU A 385 -1.16 24.58 22.96
CA LEU A 385 -2.55 24.62 22.51
C LEU A 385 -3.26 23.25 22.68
N VAL A 386 -2.55 22.16 22.43
CA VAL A 386 -3.14 20.80 22.45
C VAL A 386 -3.16 20.20 23.86
N ARG A 387 -2.14 20.47 24.68
CA ARG A 387 -1.98 19.88 26.03
C ARG A 387 -3.23 19.98 26.93
N PRO A 388 -4.03 21.07 26.97
CA PRO A 388 -5.25 21.13 27.78
C PRO A 388 -6.31 20.09 27.42
N HIS A 389 -6.24 19.52 26.22
CA HIS A 389 -7.18 18.53 25.69
C HIS A 389 -6.63 17.09 25.75
N THR A 390 -5.60 16.89 26.58
CA THR A 390 -4.95 15.59 26.77
C THR A 390 -4.97 15.19 28.24
N VAL A 391 -4.89 13.87 28.47
CA VAL A 391 -4.75 13.28 29.81
C VAL A 391 -3.45 12.51 29.88
N GLU A 392 -2.91 12.29 31.09
CA GLU A 392 -1.77 11.40 31.29
C GLU A 392 -2.16 9.97 30.94
N SER A 393 -1.27 9.22 30.32
CA SER A 393 -1.50 7.87 29.88
C SER A 393 -0.24 7.03 30.09
N GLU A 394 -0.39 5.75 30.36
CA GLU A 394 0.74 4.82 30.40
C GLU A 394 1.20 4.51 28.96
N ALA A 395 2.51 4.25 28.79
CA ALA A 395 3.09 3.98 27.48
C ALA A 395 2.40 2.83 26.72
N ARG A 396 1.82 1.83 27.42
CA ARG A 396 1.13 0.68 26.82
C ARG A 396 -0.21 1.02 26.15
N ASP A 397 -0.90 2.09 26.60
CA ASP A 397 -2.19 2.48 26.01
C ASP A 397 -2.05 3.14 24.62
N ILE A 398 -0.85 3.58 24.28
CA ILE A 398 -0.56 4.31 23.05
C ILE A 398 -0.21 3.34 21.92
N TYR A 399 0.45 2.24 22.24
CA TYR A 399 0.84 1.23 21.27
C TYR A 399 -0.25 0.15 21.14
N GLY A 400 -1.29 0.44 20.36
CA GLY A 400 -2.15 -0.61 19.83
C GLY A 400 -1.37 -1.48 18.82
N GLU A 401 -1.61 -2.80 18.83
CA GLU A 401 -0.89 -3.73 17.93
C GLU A 401 -1.11 -3.45 16.46
N HIS A 402 -2.22 -2.76 16.07
CA HIS A 402 -2.54 -2.37 14.71
C HIS A 402 -3.29 -1.03 14.68
N THR A 403 -2.75 -0.08 13.93
CA THR A 403 -3.46 1.17 13.63
C THR A 403 -4.58 0.92 12.61
N ALA A 404 -5.54 1.85 12.51
CA ALA A 404 -6.58 1.78 11.47
C ALA A 404 -5.95 1.72 10.06
N MET A 405 -4.85 2.42 9.85
CA MET A 405 -4.11 2.41 8.58
C MET A 405 -3.52 1.03 8.27
N ASP A 406 -3.04 0.29 9.26
CA ASP A 406 -2.56 -1.08 9.05
C ASP A 406 -3.71 -2.00 8.61
N VAL A 407 -4.89 -1.85 9.20
CA VAL A 407 -6.09 -2.58 8.78
C VAL A 407 -6.48 -2.21 7.34
N ASP A 408 -6.51 -0.93 6.99
CA ASP A 408 -6.80 -0.48 5.62
C ASP A 408 -5.83 -1.11 4.61
N ASN A 409 -4.55 -1.15 4.93
CA ASN A 409 -3.53 -1.74 4.08
C ASN A 409 -3.71 -3.25 3.91
N ILE A 410 -4.04 -3.97 4.97
CA ILE A 410 -4.35 -5.40 4.91
C ILE A 410 -5.59 -5.64 4.05
N VAL A 411 -6.64 -4.83 4.20
CA VAL A 411 -7.86 -4.91 3.41
C VAL A 411 -7.57 -4.68 1.92
N ARG A 412 -6.74 -3.69 1.57
CA ARG A 412 -6.33 -3.41 0.18
C ARG A 412 -5.54 -4.56 -0.43
N ARG A 413 -4.57 -5.12 0.31
CA ARG A 413 -3.80 -6.31 -0.13
C ARG A 413 -4.70 -7.49 -0.46
N SER A 414 -5.81 -7.67 0.28
CA SER A 414 -6.73 -8.78 0.05
C SER A 414 -7.38 -8.80 -1.34
N GLN A 415 -7.32 -7.70 -2.10
CA GLN A 415 -7.82 -7.65 -3.48
C GLN A 415 -6.85 -8.28 -4.48
N ILE A 416 -5.54 -8.22 -4.20
CA ILE A 416 -4.48 -8.61 -5.13
C ILE A 416 -3.93 -9.98 -4.79
N GLU A 417 -3.76 -10.25 -3.50
CA GLU A 417 -3.13 -11.46 -2.98
C GLU A 417 -4.19 -12.41 -2.40
N ALA A 418 -5.31 -12.58 -3.11
CA ALA A 418 -6.47 -13.36 -2.65
C ALA A 418 -6.15 -14.71 -1.98
N PRO A 419 -5.17 -15.54 -2.46
CA PRO A 419 -4.82 -16.79 -1.80
C PRO A 419 -4.26 -16.64 -0.38
N HIS A 420 -3.76 -15.45 -0.04
CA HIS A 420 -3.17 -15.16 1.28
C HIS A 420 -4.15 -14.51 2.25
N TYR A 421 -5.34 -14.13 1.77
CA TYR A 421 -6.30 -13.39 2.57
C TYR A 421 -7.68 -14.04 2.58
N GLU A 422 -8.39 -13.83 3.69
CA GLU A 422 -9.82 -14.15 3.81
C GLU A 422 -10.53 -13.06 4.59
N LEU A 423 -11.72 -12.66 4.14
CA LEU A 423 -12.55 -11.66 4.79
C LEU A 423 -13.84 -12.30 5.29
N LYS A 424 -14.21 -11.97 6.52
CA LYS A 424 -15.48 -12.40 7.13
C LYS A 424 -16.15 -11.23 7.84
N GLN A 425 -17.42 -11.03 7.59
CA GLN A 425 -18.18 -9.97 8.22
C GLN A 425 -18.37 -10.17 9.75
N GLY A 426 -18.27 -11.41 10.25
CA GLY A 426 -18.44 -11.79 11.64
C GLY A 426 -18.87 -13.25 11.75
N MET A 427 -19.33 -13.70 12.94
CA MET A 427 -19.80 -15.06 13.18
C MET A 427 -21.32 -15.18 13.23
N LEU A 428 -22.06 -14.06 13.19
CA LEU A 428 -23.53 -14.11 13.25
C LEU A 428 -24.14 -14.22 11.87
N ARG A 429 -25.23 -14.99 11.77
CA ARG A 429 -26.04 -15.07 10.57
C ARG A 429 -26.63 -13.71 10.21
N LEU A 430 -26.74 -13.42 8.92
CA LEU A 430 -27.36 -12.18 8.40
C LEU A 430 -28.88 -12.33 8.24
N ASP A 431 -29.51 -12.99 9.20
CA ASP A 431 -30.95 -13.12 9.33
C ASP A 431 -31.49 -12.36 10.55
N GLY A 432 -32.79 -12.29 10.72
CA GLY A 432 -33.41 -11.56 11.84
C GLY A 432 -33.17 -12.19 13.22
N LYS A 433 -32.70 -13.45 13.28
CA LYS A 433 -32.44 -14.16 14.55
C LYS A 433 -31.05 -13.86 15.09
N ARG A 434 -30.13 -13.43 14.23
CA ARG A 434 -28.74 -13.06 14.60
C ARG A 434 -28.03 -14.13 15.45
N SER A 435 -28.29 -15.41 15.18
CA SER A 435 -27.64 -16.51 15.90
C SER A 435 -26.21 -16.75 15.39
N ILE A 436 -25.36 -17.29 16.25
CA ILE A 436 -24.00 -17.73 15.83
C ILE A 436 -24.13 -18.80 14.75
N ASP A 437 -23.36 -18.64 13.66
CA ASP A 437 -23.25 -19.62 12.59
C ASP A 437 -21.98 -20.49 12.78
N PRO A 438 -22.11 -21.75 13.22
CA PRO A 438 -20.97 -22.63 13.41
C PRO A 438 -20.18 -22.89 12.10
N ALA A 439 -20.85 -22.79 10.94
CA ALA A 439 -20.22 -23.02 9.64
C ALA A 439 -19.14 -21.95 9.34
N VAL A 440 -19.35 -20.71 9.78
CA VAL A 440 -18.38 -19.63 9.59
C VAL A 440 -17.08 -19.94 10.35
N THR A 441 -17.19 -20.36 11.62
CA THR A 441 -16.03 -20.70 12.44
C THR A 441 -15.26 -21.89 11.83
N GLN A 442 -15.97 -22.94 11.37
CA GLN A 442 -15.35 -24.08 10.69
C GLN A 442 -14.66 -23.65 9.39
N LYS A 443 -15.30 -22.76 8.61
CA LYS A 443 -14.70 -22.22 7.38
C LYS A 443 -13.40 -21.48 7.69
N VAL A 444 -13.37 -20.64 8.72
CA VAL A 444 -12.16 -19.92 9.14
C VAL A 444 -11.04 -20.90 9.52
N ILE A 445 -11.34 -21.95 10.28
CA ILE A 445 -10.34 -22.98 10.67
C ILE A 445 -9.78 -23.71 9.41
N LYS A 446 -10.65 -24.09 8.47
CA LYS A 446 -10.21 -24.69 7.19
C LYS A 446 -9.33 -23.72 6.40
N THR A 447 -9.69 -22.44 6.38
CA THR A 447 -8.93 -21.41 5.69
C THR A 447 -7.56 -21.15 6.34
N ILE A 448 -7.45 -21.22 7.68
CA ILE A 448 -6.14 -21.17 8.37
C ILE A 448 -5.25 -22.30 7.84
N CYS A 449 -5.75 -23.56 7.80
CA CYS A 449 -5.02 -24.69 7.27
C CYS A 449 -4.62 -24.49 5.79
N ALA A 450 -5.55 -24.00 4.97
CA ALA A 450 -5.33 -23.79 3.55
C ALA A 450 -4.27 -22.69 3.27
N ILE A 451 -4.30 -21.58 3.99
CA ILE A 451 -3.29 -20.52 3.88
C ILE A 451 -1.93 -21.04 4.35
N ALA A 452 -1.86 -21.80 5.43
CA ALA A 452 -0.63 -22.44 5.92
C ALA A 452 0.01 -23.35 4.85
N ASN A 453 -0.78 -23.88 3.91
CA ASN A 453 -0.34 -24.75 2.81
C ASN A 453 0.01 -24.01 1.52
N ASN A 454 0.02 -22.69 1.51
CA ASN A 454 0.45 -21.91 0.33
C ASN A 454 1.93 -22.12 -0.03
N GLY A 455 2.76 -22.52 0.94
CA GLY A 455 4.18 -22.87 0.76
C GLY A 455 5.11 -22.18 1.74
N LYS A 456 6.38 -22.54 1.65
CA LYS A 456 7.47 -21.98 2.45
C LYS A 456 7.57 -20.47 2.23
N LYS A 457 7.78 -19.71 3.29
CA LYS A 457 7.87 -18.23 3.27
C LYS A 457 6.59 -17.51 2.77
N ARG A 458 5.43 -18.14 2.95
CA ARG A 458 4.14 -17.54 2.58
C ARG A 458 3.22 -17.42 3.79
N ALA A 459 3.18 -16.25 4.37
CA ALA A 459 2.25 -15.89 5.43
C ALA A 459 0.90 -15.47 4.84
N GLY A 460 -0.13 -15.40 5.70
CA GLY A 460 -1.43 -14.87 5.29
C GLY A 460 -2.23 -14.30 6.46
N THR A 461 -3.40 -13.73 6.16
CA THR A 461 -4.21 -13.03 7.16
C THR A 461 -5.70 -13.23 6.91
N ILE A 462 -6.45 -13.49 7.97
CA ILE A 462 -7.91 -13.50 7.96
C ILE A 462 -8.39 -12.29 8.77
N LEU A 463 -9.26 -11.48 8.19
CA LEU A 463 -9.90 -10.36 8.85
C LEU A 463 -11.35 -10.68 9.18
N ILE A 464 -11.73 -10.54 10.46
CA ILE A 464 -13.11 -10.66 10.91
C ILE A 464 -13.65 -9.26 11.25
N GLY A 465 -14.79 -8.93 10.71
CA GLY A 465 -15.38 -7.59 10.75
C GLY A 465 -15.29 -6.86 9.40
N VAL A 466 -14.94 -7.58 8.33
CA VAL A 466 -14.82 -7.02 6.97
C VAL A 466 -15.73 -7.78 6.01
N ALA A 467 -16.54 -7.04 5.25
CA ALA A 467 -17.39 -7.58 4.19
C ALA A 467 -16.73 -7.36 2.82
N ASP A 468 -16.80 -8.37 1.97
CA ASP A 468 -16.24 -8.41 0.61
C ASP A 468 -17.26 -8.02 -0.47
N ARG A 469 -18.50 -7.68 -0.07
CA ARG A 469 -19.59 -7.30 -0.97
C ARG A 469 -20.44 -6.19 -0.36
N GLU A 470 -20.79 -5.21 -1.17
CA GLU A 470 -21.67 -4.11 -0.79
C GLU A 470 -23.03 -4.59 -0.23
N ALA A 471 -23.61 -5.62 -0.85
CA ALA A 471 -24.88 -6.19 -0.40
C ALA A 471 -24.80 -6.71 1.05
N HIS A 472 -23.68 -7.36 1.41
CA HIS A 472 -23.46 -7.84 2.77
C HIS A 472 -23.24 -6.67 3.75
N ALA A 473 -22.42 -5.69 3.37
CA ALA A 473 -22.17 -4.50 4.19
C ALA A 473 -23.47 -3.71 4.45
N SER A 474 -24.26 -3.47 3.40
CA SER A 474 -25.55 -2.80 3.49
C SER A 474 -26.55 -3.59 4.35
N ARG A 475 -26.55 -4.93 4.24
CA ARG A 475 -27.40 -5.79 5.08
C ARG A 475 -27.00 -5.70 6.55
N VAL A 476 -25.70 -5.75 6.85
CA VAL A 476 -25.18 -5.58 8.21
C VAL A 476 -25.55 -4.18 8.75
N GLY A 477 -25.35 -3.13 7.95
CA GLY A 477 -25.69 -1.76 8.33
C GLY A 477 -27.15 -1.60 8.76
N LYS A 478 -28.06 -2.23 8.00
CA LYS A 478 -29.51 -2.22 8.33
C LYS A 478 -29.86 -3.06 9.55
N LEU A 479 -29.24 -4.24 9.73
CA LEU A 479 -29.55 -5.13 10.85
C LEU A 479 -29.03 -4.60 12.19
N ASP A 480 -27.85 -4.03 12.20
CA ASP A 480 -27.14 -3.66 13.42
C ASP A 480 -27.06 -2.13 13.63
N ASN A 481 -27.72 -1.36 12.75
CA ASN A 481 -27.76 0.11 12.76
C ASN A 481 -26.35 0.75 12.84
N ILE A 482 -25.47 0.32 11.95
CA ILE A 482 -24.11 0.85 11.81
C ILE A 482 -23.89 1.41 10.42
N ASN A 483 -22.90 2.30 10.28
CA ASN A 483 -22.40 2.77 8.99
C ASN A 483 -21.12 2.00 8.64
N PRO A 484 -21.14 1.09 7.65
CA PRO A 484 -19.93 0.43 7.17
C PRO A 484 -18.91 1.44 6.66
N HIS A 485 -17.65 1.26 7.06
CA HIS A 485 -16.56 2.10 6.54
C HIS A 485 -16.03 1.52 5.23
N VAL A 486 -16.02 2.33 4.17
CA VAL A 486 -15.52 1.94 2.85
C VAL A 486 -14.01 2.14 2.82
N VAL A 487 -13.23 1.06 2.66
CA VAL A 487 -11.77 1.14 2.54
C VAL A 487 -11.34 1.30 1.09
N CYS A 488 -11.96 0.51 0.22
CA CYS A 488 -11.78 0.55 -1.23
C CYS A 488 -12.97 -0.15 -1.89
N GLU A 489 -13.03 -0.14 -3.21
CA GLU A 489 -14.13 -0.77 -3.94
C GLU A 489 -14.31 -2.24 -3.55
N GLY A 490 -15.52 -2.64 -3.21
CA GLY A 490 -15.84 -4.00 -2.79
C GLY A 490 -15.29 -4.42 -1.41
N ARG A 491 -14.79 -3.48 -0.59
CA ARG A 491 -14.23 -3.78 0.74
C ARG A 491 -14.78 -2.82 1.79
N TYR A 492 -15.49 -3.38 2.77
CA TYR A 492 -16.25 -2.63 3.76
C TYR A 492 -15.95 -3.13 5.16
N VAL A 493 -15.45 -2.29 6.04
CA VAL A 493 -15.31 -2.66 7.46
C VAL A 493 -16.64 -2.43 8.15
N VAL A 494 -17.25 -3.52 8.60
CA VAL A 494 -18.51 -3.54 9.34
C VAL A 494 -18.30 -3.74 10.84
N GLY A 495 -17.09 -4.14 11.23
CA GLY A 495 -16.67 -4.35 12.60
C GLY A 495 -17.31 -5.55 13.31
N VAL A 496 -16.75 -5.87 14.48
CA VAL A 496 -17.23 -6.96 15.34
C VAL A 496 -17.88 -6.48 16.63
N ARG A 497 -17.71 -5.21 17.03
CA ARG A 497 -18.35 -4.65 18.24
C ARG A 497 -19.87 -4.77 18.19
N ARG A 498 -20.47 -4.60 17.01
CA ARG A 498 -21.90 -4.80 16.78
C ARG A 498 -22.35 -6.24 17.15
N GLU A 499 -21.52 -7.25 16.82
CA GLU A 499 -21.86 -8.63 17.16
C GLU A 499 -21.70 -8.92 18.65
N ALA A 500 -20.68 -8.35 19.29
CA ALA A 500 -20.53 -8.40 20.73
C ALA A 500 -21.75 -7.78 21.44
N ALA A 501 -22.24 -6.63 20.95
CA ALA A 501 -23.43 -5.99 21.49
C ALA A 501 -24.69 -6.84 21.31
N VAL A 502 -24.90 -7.46 20.13
CA VAL A 502 -26.02 -8.37 19.87
C VAL A 502 -25.98 -9.59 20.79
N LEU A 503 -24.79 -10.11 21.12
CA LEU A 503 -24.60 -11.24 22.04
C LEU A 503 -24.64 -10.83 23.52
N GLY A 504 -24.73 -9.54 23.85
CA GLY A 504 -24.66 -9.05 25.21
C GLY A 504 -23.29 -9.26 25.86
N GLU A 505 -22.20 -9.20 25.06
CA GLU A 505 -20.83 -9.49 25.48
C GLU A 505 -19.93 -8.26 25.29
N THR A 506 -18.77 -8.29 25.98
CA THR A 506 -17.70 -7.33 25.70
C THR A 506 -16.92 -7.72 24.45
N PRO A 507 -16.23 -6.76 23.78
CA PRO A 507 -15.36 -7.08 22.64
C PRO A 507 -14.28 -8.13 22.98
N GLU A 508 -13.74 -8.10 24.21
CA GLU A 508 -12.73 -9.05 24.68
C GLU A 508 -13.30 -10.47 24.77
N ARG A 509 -14.54 -10.61 25.22
CA ARG A 509 -15.21 -11.92 25.31
C ARG A 509 -15.51 -12.45 23.90
N TYR A 510 -15.98 -11.59 23.00
CA TYR A 510 -16.16 -11.95 21.59
C TYR A 510 -14.84 -12.40 20.94
N PHE A 511 -13.76 -11.64 21.16
CA PHE A 511 -12.41 -12.00 20.69
C PHE A 511 -11.95 -13.34 21.28
N GLY A 512 -12.26 -13.61 22.56
CA GLY A 512 -12.00 -14.88 23.23
C GLY A 512 -12.63 -16.08 22.53
N ARG A 513 -13.81 -15.93 21.91
CA ARG A 513 -14.48 -16.99 21.13
C ARG A 513 -13.64 -17.46 19.96
N TRP A 514 -13.00 -16.54 19.22
CA TRP A 514 -12.10 -16.89 18.12
C TRP A 514 -10.86 -17.63 18.60
N LYS A 515 -10.28 -17.18 19.71
CA LYS A 515 -9.13 -17.88 20.32
C LYS A 515 -9.51 -19.30 20.73
N GLU A 516 -10.67 -19.48 21.34
CA GLU A 516 -11.15 -20.79 21.77
C GLU A 516 -11.45 -21.71 20.58
N ALA A 517 -12.06 -21.18 19.52
CA ALA A 517 -12.32 -21.94 18.29
C ALA A 517 -11.02 -22.46 17.65
N ILE A 518 -9.96 -21.63 17.63
CA ILE A 518 -8.64 -22.04 17.12
C ILE A 518 -8.02 -23.09 18.06
N ARG A 519 -8.06 -22.88 19.38
CA ARG A 519 -7.48 -23.78 20.40
C ARG A 519 -8.13 -25.17 20.35
N SER A 520 -9.45 -25.24 20.25
CA SER A 520 -10.23 -26.48 20.20
C SER A 520 -10.26 -27.16 18.83
N SER A 521 -9.68 -26.54 17.80
CA SER A 521 -9.66 -27.08 16.44
C SER A 521 -8.75 -28.29 16.26
N GLY A 522 -8.95 -29.05 15.17
CA GLY A 522 -8.07 -30.15 14.77
C GLY A 522 -6.79 -29.73 14.03
N LEU A 523 -6.39 -28.47 14.06
CA LEU A 523 -5.13 -27.98 13.48
C LEU A 523 -3.90 -28.56 14.20
N PRO A 524 -2.74 -28.69 13.53
CA PRO A 524 -1.49 -29.09 14.20
C PRO A 524 -1.15 -28.13 15.34
N GLN A 525 -0.56 -28.66 16.42
CA GLN A 525 -0.30 -27.86 17.63
C GLN A 525 0.61 -26.66 17.35
N GLY A 526 1.70 -26.86 16.56
CA GLY A 526 2.61 -25.78 16.18
C GLY A 526 1.91 -24.64 15.42
N LEU A 527 1.00 -24.97 14.51
CA LEU A 527 0.21 -23.96 13.79
C LEU A 527 -0.78 -23.23 14.72
N LYS A 528 -1.43 -23.95 15.64
CA LYS A 528 -2.30 -23.31 16.66
C LYS A 528 -1.53 -22.31 17.50
N ASP A 529 -0.38 -22.70 18.03
CA ASP A 529 0.43 -21.84 18.89
C ASP A 529 0.93 -20.61 18.13
N ALA A 530 1.37 -20.78 16.89
CA ALA A 530 1.81 -19.70 16.03
C ALA A 530 0.67 -18.70 15.72
N VAL A 531 -0.52 -19.20 15.40
CA VAL A 531 -1.70 -18.35 15.12
C VAL A 531 -2.20 -17.67 16.40
N LEU A 532 -2.28 -18.39 17.54
CA LEU A 532 -2.73 -17.82 18.81
C LEU A 532 -1.78 -16.77 19.36
N SER A 533 -0.48 -16.84 19.05
CA SER A 533 0.49 -15.82 19.45
C SER A 533 0.43 -14.56 18.58
N SER A 534 -0.16 -14.64 17.38
CA SER A 534 -0.21 -13.57 16.39
C SER A 534 -1.62 -13.02 16.11
N ILE A 535 -2.67 -13.58 16.75
CA ILE A 535 -4.03 -13.06 16.65
C ILE A 535 -4.17 -11.76 17.43
N ALA A 536 -4.77 -10.74 16.80
CA ALA A 536 -4.90 -9.43 17.39
C ALA A 536 -6.34 -8.87 17.25
N TYR A 537 -6.65 -7.87 18.06
CA TYR A 537 -7.86 -7.05 17.95
C TYR A 537 -7.45 -5.61 17.72
N SER A 538 -7.99 -4.97 16.69
CA SER A 538 -7.83 -3.54 16.41
C SER A 538 -9.16 -2.81 16.66
N ASP A 539 -9.12 -1.65 17.30
CA ASP A 539 -10.33 -0.86 17.55
C ASP A 539 -10.97 -0.32 16.26
N TYR A 540 -10.21 0.01 15.26
CA TYR A 540 -10.59 0.50 13.93
C TYR A 540 -11.82 1.43 13.96
N TYR A 541 -11.63 2.71 14.27
CA TYR A 541 -12.67 3.74 14.35
C TYR A 541 -13.88 3.35 15.20
N GLY A 542 -13.69 2.58 16.26
CA GLY A 542 -14.77 2.14 17.14
C GLY A 542 -15.58 0.94 16.64
N LEU A 543 -15.32 0.41 15.44
CA LEU A 543 -16.01 -0.75 14.89
C LEU A 543 -15.45 -2.09 15.40
N GLY A 544 -14.15 -2.15 15.66
CA GLY A 544 -13.42 -3.34 16.07
C GLY A 544 -13.22 -4.37 14.95
N VAL A 545 -11.99 -4.83 14.75
CA VAL A 545 -11.63 -5.86 13.77
C VAL A 545 -10.76 -6.92 14.43
N VAL A 546 -11.05 -8.21 14.20
CA VAL A 546 -10.14 -9.30 14.61
C VAL A 546 -9.24 -9.65 13.45
N ILE A 547 -7.93 -9.70 13.71
CA ILE A 547 -6.89 -9.99 12.73
C ILE A 547 -6.26 -11.32 13.12
N ILE A 548 -6.45 -12.34 12.30
CA ILE A 548 -5.87 -13.68 12.49
C ILE A 548 -4.71 -13.81 11.51
N ARG A 549 -3.49 -13.73 11.98
CA ARG A 549 -2.29 -13.94 11.16
C ARG A 549 -1.91 -15.41 11.15
N ILE A 550 -1.61 -15.89 9.97
CA ILE A 550 -1.08 -17.23 9.74
C ILE A 550 0.39 -17.07 9.36
N PRO A 551 1.33 -17.33 10.28
CA PRO A 551 2.75 -17.21 9.99
C PRO A 551 3.22 -18.23 8.95
N GLU A 552 4.38 -17.97 8.38
CA GLU A 552 5.09 -18.88 7.48
C GLU A 552 5.24 -20.27 8.12
N GLN A 553 5.04 -21.31 7.32
CA GLN A 553 5.20 -22.71 7.75
C GLN A 553 6.35 -23.36 7.01
N SER A 554 6.98 -24.35 7.64
CA SER A 554 8.08 -25.14 7.07
C SER A 554 7.61 -26.48 6.49
N GLU A 555 6.37 -26.87 6.77
CA GLU A 555 5.81 -28.16 6.38
C GLU A 555 4.30 -28.06 6.11
N VAL A 556 3.76 -29.09 5.45
CA VAL A 556 2.33 -29.19 5.14
C VAL A 556 1.52 -29.35 6.42
N SER A 557 0.48 -28.57 6.57
CA SER A 557 -0.46 -28.63 7.69
C SER A 557 -1.70 -29.45 7.34
N LEU A 558 -2.13 -30.30 8.28
CA LEU A 558 -3.33 -31.13 8.16
C LEU A 558 -4.41 -30.68 9.14
N LEU A 559 -5.65 -30.69 8.73
CA LEU A 559 -6.79 -30.47 9.62
C LEU A 559 -7.62 -31.76 9.71
N GLY A 560 -7.57 -32.44 10.83
CA GLY A 560 -8.29 -33.72 10.98
C GLY A 560 -7.86 -34.80 9.97
N GLY A 561 -6.59 -34.83 9.57
CA GLY A 561 -6.03 -35.76 8.60
C GLY A 561 -6.25 -35.35 7.13
N LYS A 562 -6.87 -34.19 6.86
CA LYS A 562 -7.16 -33.68 5.51
C LYS A 562 -6.27 -32.47 5.16
N ILE A 563 -5.93 -32.35 3.89
CA ILE A 563 -5.20 -31.21 3.36
C ILE A 563 -6.20 -30.21 2.78
N TYR A 564 -6.05 -28.95 3.12
CA TYR A 564 -6.78 -27.84 2.51
C TYR A 564 -5.80 -26.90 1.84
N ILE A 565 -6.18 -26.34 0.67
CA ILE A 565 -5.39 -25.36 -0.09
C ILE A 565 -6.24 -24.19 -0.50
N ARG A 566 -5.58 -23.10 -0.90
CA ARG A 566 -6.26 -21.95 -1.53
C ARG A 566 -6.18 -22.07 -3.05
N GLU A 567 -7.34 -21.97 -3.71
CA GLU A 567 -7.48 -21.77 -5.15
C GLU A 567 -8.13 -20.39 -5.36
N GLY A 568 -7.30 -19.38 -5.65
CA GLY A 568 -7.76 -18.00 -5.62
C GLY A 568 -8.26 -17.60 -4.23
N ASP A 569 -9.53 -17.21 -4.14
CA ASP A 569 -10.23 -16.86 -2.89
C ASP A 569 -11.01 -18.01 -2.25
N GLU A 570 -10.98 -19.22 -2.84
CA GLU A 570 -11.66 -20.39 -2.33
C GLU A 570 -10.75 -21.32 -1.51
N THR A 571 -11.34 -21.94 -0.49
CA THR A 571 -10.69 -23.00 0.31
C THR A 571 -11.20 -24.35 -0.15
N VAL A 572 -10.31 -25.16 -0.72
CA VAL A 572 -10.61 -26.46 -1.32
C VAL A 572 -9.96 -27.58 -0.51
N GLU A 573 -10.71 -28.67 -0.29
CA GLU A 573 -10.20 -29.92 0.29
C GLU A 573 -9.49 -30.71 -0.82
N VAL A 574 -8.27 -31.16 -0.57
CA VAL A 574 -7.52 -32.01 -1.50
C VAL A 574 -7.95 -33.45 -1.27
N ASP A 575 -8.33 -34.13 -2.35
CA ASP A 575 -8.66 -35.55 -2.27
C ASP A 575 -7.41 -36.35 -1.89
N SER A 576 -7.51 -37.11 -0.81
CA SER A 576 -6.41 -37.98 -0.32
C SER A 576 -5.98 -39.05 -1.32
N ALA A 577 -6.83 -39.38 -2.31
CA ALA A 577 -6.52 -40.30 -3.40
C ALA A 577 -5.65 -39.64 -4.49
N ASP A 578 -5.61 -38.31 -4.57
CA ASP A 578 -4.77 -37.57 -5.51
C ASP A 578 -3.33 -37.42 -5.00
N VAL A 579 -2.56 -38.50 -5.19
CA VAL A 579 -1.15 -38.56 -4.79
C VAL A 579 -0.31 -37.49 -5.51
N SER A 580 -0.61 -37.22 -6.80
CA SER A 580 0.13 -36.23 -7.59
C SER A 580 0.00 -34.83 -7.00
N ARG A 581 -1.21 -34.44 -6.66
CA ARG A 581 -1.51 -33.11 -6.05
C ARG A 581 -0.92 -32.99 -4.64
N THR A 582 -0.95 -34.07 -3.88
CA THR A 582 -0.33 -34.11 -2.53
C THR A 582 1.19 -33.91 -2.61
N LEU A 583 1.87 -34.53 -3.57
CA LEU A 583 3.30 -34.35 -3.82
C LEU A 583 3.65 -32.92 -4.31
N GLU A 584 2.81 -32.33 -5.17
CA GLU A 584 2.96 -30.95 -5.59
C GLU A 584 2.91 -29.97 -4.40
N ILE A 585 1.97 -30.17 -3.50
CA ILE A 585 1.86 -29.36 -2.27
C ILE A 585 3.12 -29.52 -1.41
N GLY A 586 3.60 -30.74 -1.24
CA GLY A 586 4.86 -31.02 -0.52
C GLY A 586 6.05 -30.26 -1.10
N LYS A 587 6.16 -30.17 -2.40
CA LYS A 587 7.24 -29.42 -3.10
C LYS A 587 7.22 -27.90 -2.82
N ARG A 588 6.11 -27.34 -2.38
CA ARG A 588 6.03 -25.91 -2.00
C ARG A 588 6.83 -25.58 -0.73
N PHE A 589 7.26 -26.62 0.01
CA PHE A 589 7.98 -26.49 1.28
C PHE A 589 9.45 -26.91 1.19
N THR A 590 9.85 -27.50 0.08
CA THR A 590 11.26 -27.79 -0.23
C THR A 590 11.95 -26.59 -0.84
#